data_b592089c64d74d1e4c9095074d4eb459
#
_entry.id   b592089c64d74d1e4c9095074d4eb459
#
_cell.length_a   1.000
_cell.length_b   1.000
_cell.length_c   1.000
_cell.angle_alpha   90.00
_cell.angle_beta   90.00
_cell.angle_gamma   90.00
#
_symmetry.space_group_name_H-M   'P 1'
#
loop_
_entity.id
_entity.type
_entity.pdbx_description
1 polymer ?
#
loop_
_entity_poly.entity_id
_entity_poly.type
_entity_poly.pdbx_seq_one_letter_code
_entity_poly.pdbx_strand_id
1 'polypeptide(L)'
;MKICTAGQYTSVRANLTHDNECESCTLNESYQPSQDEDECLPVHQCIEPDVRYEIVAPTLSAQRECATVLHCEANVSYESVAPTATSNRECLPLRVCTNLEYETEAAGRTQNRECMNLTVCDNSVEYELVAATALRDRTCVNLTVCTVDAEYELVAKTASTDRVCDTTRICTSVEYETVEPTLTSQRDCEDCHTTCK
;
A
#
# COMPACT_ATOMS: atom_id res chain seq x y z
N MET A 1 -66.94 4.09 -16.84
CA MET A 1 -65.69 3.81 -17.58
C MET A 1 -64.59 3.57 -16.59
N LYS A 2 -64.05 2.33 -16.54
CA LYS A 2 -62.97 1.99 -15.63
C LYS A 2 -61.71 2.66 -16.08
N ILE A 3 -60.92 3.26 -15.17
CA ILE A 3 -59.66 3.91 -15.42
C ILE A 3 -58.56 2.93 -14.93
N CYS A 4 -57.58 2.58 -15.82
CA CYS A 4 -56.42 1.82 -15.42
C CYS A 4 -55.45 2.75 -14.66
N THR A 5 -54.98 2.27 -13.50
CA THR A 5 -54.08 3.04 -12.65
C THR A 5 -52.63 2.91 -13.04
N ALA A 6 -51.75 3.76 -12.51
CA ALA A 6 -50.31 3.60 -12.71
C ALA A 6 -49.85 2.17 -12.33
N GLY A 7 -48.99 1.59 -13.11
CA GLY A 7 -48.59 0.19 -13.03
C GLY A 7 -49.46 -0.79 -13.83
N GLN A 8 -50.50 -0.29 -14.48
CA GLN A 8 -51.41 -1.06 -15.33
C GLN A 8 -51.53 -0.41 -16.70
N TYR A 9 -51.85 -1.21 -17.72
CA TYR A 9 -52.16 -0.72 -19.05
C TYR A 9 -53.56 -1.19 -19.46
N THR A 10 -54.15 -0.52 -20.43
CA THR A 10 -55.49 -0.84 -20.99
C THR A 10 -55.34 -1.94 -22.04
N SER A 11 -55.62 -3.17 -21.67
CA SER A 11 -55.54 -4.31 -22.60
C SER A 11 -56.73 -4.37 -23.53
N VAL A 12 -57.92 -3.93 -23.09
CA VAL A 12 -59.12 -3.76 -23.90
C VAL A 12 -59.76 -2.43 -23.60
N ARG A 13 -59.96 -1.59 -24.64
CA ARG A 13 -60.68 -0.30 -24.50
C ARG A 13 -62.16 -0.48 -24.38
N ALA A 14 -62.78 0.35 -23.55
CA ALA A 14 -64.22 0.39 -23.37
C ALA A 14 -64.98 0.64 -24.66
N ASN A 15 -66.17 0.05 -24.81
CA ASN A 15 -67.08 0.28 -25.88
C ASN A 15 -68.56 0.38 -25.35
N LEU A 16 -69.55 0.32 -26.21
CA LEU A 16 -70.96 0.45 -25.82
C LEU A 16 -71.45 -0.69 -24.94
N THR A 17 -70.75 -1.81 -24.83
CA THR A 17 -71.21 -3.04 -24.14
C THR A 17 -70.32 -3.48 -22.97
N HIS A 18 -69.09 -2.94 -22.86
CA HIS A 18 -68.17 -3.27 -21.76
C HIS A 18 -67.22 -2.12 -21.44
N ASP A 19 -66.62 -2.18 -20.22
CA ASP A 19 -65.70 -1.19 -19.68
C ASP A 19 -64.27 -1.53 -20.07
N ASN A 20 -63.27 -0.66 -19.75
CA ASN A 20 -61.82 -0.95 -19.94
C ASN A 20 -61.45 -2.20 -19.14
N GLU A 21 -60.63 -3.04 -19.74
CA GLU A 21 -59.88 -4.09 -19.04
C GLU A 21 -58.46 -3.62 -18.82
N CYS A 22 -57.97 -3.81 -17.58
CA CYS A 22 -56.67 -3.37 -17.13
C CYS A 22 -55.80 -4.58 -16.79
N GLU A 23 -54.58 -4.62 -17.30
CA GLU A 23 -53.59 -5.61 -16.94
C GLU A 23 -52.38 -4.94 -16.30
N SER A 24 -51.73 -5.62 -15.36
CA SER A 24 -50.53 -5.07 -14.68
C SER A 24 -49.29 -5.26 -15.52
N CYS A 25 -48.39 -4.29 -15.48
CA CYS A 25 -47.04 -4.43 -16.01
C CYS A 25 -46.24 -5.51 -15.24
N THR A 26 -45.21 -6.04 -15.84
CA THR A 26 -44.35 -7.04 -15.25
C THR A 26 -43.22 -6.38 -14.45
N LEU A 27 -43.14 -6.64 -13.16
CA LEU A 27 -42.09 -6.09 -12.28
C LEU A 27 -40.69 -6.43 -12.81
N ASN A 28 -39.76 -5.47 -12.80
CA ASN A 28 -38.39 -5.51 -13.33
C ASN A 28 -38.27 -5.57 -14.86
N GLU A 29 -39.35 -5.77 -15.61
CA GLU A 29 -39.36 -5.82 -17.08
C GLU A 29 -40.03 -4.60 -17.68
N SER A 30 -41.16 -4.18 -17.10
CA SER A 30 -41.96 -3.07 -17.60
C SER A 30 -42.64 -2.28 -16.49
N TYR A 31 -42.98 -1.03 -16.76
CA TYR A 31 -43.67 -0.12 -15.86
C TYR A 31 -44.60 0.82 -16.61
N GLN A 32 -45.59 1.42 -15.91
CA GLN A 32 -46.47 2.42 -16.46
C GLN A 32 -46.69 3.57 -15.47
N PRO A 33 -46.15 4.77 -15.74
CA PRO A 33 -46.24 5.90 -14.81
C PRO A 33 -47.58 6.64 -14.88
N SER A 34 -48.29 6.50 -15.99
CA SER A 34 -49.50 7.24 -16.30
C SER A 34 -50.75 6.37 -16.17
N GLN A 35 -51.92 7.02 -16.22
CA GLN A 35 -53.22 6.34 -16.25
C GLN A 35 -53.70 6.23 -17.72
N ASP A 36 -54.49 5.18 -17.99
CA ASP A 36 -55.17 4.92 -19.25
C ASP A 36 -54.27 4.82 -20.51
N GLU A 37 -53.01 4.43 -20.31
CA GLU A 37 -52.10 4.10 -21.42
C GLU A 37 -52.32 2.68 -21.94
N ASP A 38 -52.00 2.43 -23.18
CA ASP A 38 -52.26 1.14 -23.87
C ASP A 38 -51.12 0.15 -23.73
N GLU A 39 -49.94 0.58 -23.28
CA GLU A 39 -48.73 -0.26 -23.19
C GLU A 39 -47.90 0.06 -21.96
N CYS A 40 -47.24 -0.96 -21.43
CA CYS A 40 -46.19 -0.77 -20.43
C CYS A 40 -44.87 -0.42 -21.12
N LEU A 41 -44.14 0.51 -20.51
CA LEU A 41 -42.81 0.94 -20.96
C LEU A 41 -41.74 -0.05 -20.45
N PRO A 42 -40.73 -0.36 -21.23
CA PRO A 42 -39.65 -1.26 -20.78
C PRO A 42 -38.79 -0.65 -19.67
N VAL A 43 -38.43 -1.44 -18.68
CA VAL A 43 -37.50 -1.04 -17.63
C VAL A 43 -36.08 -1.04 -18.19
N HIS A 44 -35.37 0.08 -18.04
CA HIS A 44 -33.95 0.16 -18.41
C HIS A 44 -33.11 -0.72 -17.47
N GLN A 45 -32.06 -1.31 -17.98
CA GLN A 45 -31.06 -2.00 -17.20
C GLN A 45 -29.89 -1.06 -16.91
N CYS A 46 -29.34 -1.11 -15.70
CA CYS A 46 -28.03 -0.52 -15.41
C CYS A 46 -26.97 -1.46 -16.01
N ILE A 47 -26.79 -1.35 -17.35
CA ILE A 47 -25.90 -2.22 -18.11
C ILE A 47 -24.47 -1.85 -17.76
N GLU A 48 -23.62 -2.85 -17.52
CA GLU A 48 -22.22 -2.73 -17.13
C GLU A 48 -22.02 -2.30 -15.66
N PRO A 49 -21.94 -3.26 -14.72
CA PRO A 49 -21.79 -2.98 -13.28
C PRO A 49 -20.52 -2.19 -12.91
N ASP A 50 -19.50 -2.18 -13.79
CA ASP A 50 -18.30 -1.35 -13.60
C ASP A 50 -18.50 0.11 -14.01
N VAL A 51 -19.60 0.45 -14.69
CA VAL A 51 -19.90 1.79 -15.18
C VAL A 51 -21.11 2.40 -14.49
N ARG A 52 -22.17 1.62 -14.25
CA ARG A 52 -23.42 2.09 -13.62
C ARG A 52 -23.97 1.06 -12.65
N TYR A 53 -24.56 1.52 -11.56
CA TYR A 53 -25.25 0.71 -10.55
C TYR A 53 -26.65 1.26 -10.28
N GLU A 54 -27.55 0.41 -9.80
CA GLU A 54 -28.91 0.76 -9.44
C GLU A 54 -28.93 1.51 -8.11
N ILE A 55 -29.55 2.70 -8.09
CA ILE A 55 -29.79 3.48 -6.87
C ILE A 55 -31.23 3.39 -6.41
N VAL A 56 -32.16 3.19 -7.35
CA VAL A 56 -33.59 2.97 -7.05
C VAL A 56 -34.07 1.81 -7.93
N ALA A 57 -34.61 0.78 -7.27
CA ALA A 57 -35.21 -0.35 -7.96
C ALA A 57 -36.51 0.08 -8.70
N PRO A 58 -36.82 -0.49 -9.86
CA PRO A 58 -38.05 -0.17 -10.57
C PRO A 58 -39.28 -0.68 -9.81
N THR A 59 -40.39 0.00 -10.00
CA THR A 59 -41.70 -0.45 -9.53
C THR A 59 -42.62 -0.66 -10.73
N LEU A 60 -43.83 -1.13 -10.51
CA LEU A 60 -44.81 -1.24 -11.60
C LEU A 60 -45.18 0.13 -12.20
N SER A 61 -44.96 1.23 -11.45
CA SER A 61 -45.30 2.60 -11.85
C SER A 61 -44.10 3.52 -12.03
N ALA A 62 -42.88 3.05 -11.80
CA ALA A 62 -41.68 3.90 -11.90
C ALA A 62 -40.49 3.14 -12.50
N GLN A 63 -39.70 3.86 -13.28
CA GLN A 63 -38.49 3.39 -13.91
C GLN A 63 -37.37 3.17 -12.88
N ARG A 64 -36.44 2.26 -13.20
CA ARG A 64 -35.16 2.10 -12.49
C ARG A 64 -34.31 3.36 -12.60
N GLU A 65 -33.65 3.74 -11.51
CA GLU A 65 -32.67 4.80 -11.54
C GLU A 65 -31.25 4.23 -11.38
N CYS A 66 -30.33 4.70 -12.22
CA CYS A 66 -28.94 4.27 -12.24
C CYS A 66 -27.99 5.45 -12.03
N ALA A 67 -26.95 5.25 -11.21
CA ALA A 67 -25.86 6.20 -11.07
C ALA A 67 -24.57 5.65 -11.70
N THR A 68 -23.65 6.55 -11.99
CA THR A 68 -22.29 6.19 -12.49
C THR A 68 -21.42 5.69 -11.35
N VAL A 69 -20.68 4.60 -11.59
CA VAL A 69 -19.73 4.05 -10.63
C VAL A 69 -18.54 5.00 -10.49
N LEU A 70 -18.14 5.22 -9.23
CA LEU A 70 -16.94 6.01 -8.89
C LEU A 70 -15.69 5.31 -9.43
N HIS A 71 -14.75 6.10 -9.98
CA HIS A 71 -13.43 5.64 -10.36
C HIS A 71 -12.40 6.07 -9.31
N CYS A 72 -11.59 5.12 -8.83
CA CYS A 72 -10.46 5.43 -7.98
C CYS A 72 -9.35 6.05 -8.83
N GLU A 73 -8.82 7.18 -8.38
CA GLU A 73 -7.78 7.91 -9.08
C GLU A 73 -6.44 7.17 -8.99
N ALA A 74 -5.84 6.88 -10.13
CA ALA A 74 -4.58 6.15 -10.20
C ALA A 74 -3.45 6.88 -9.44
N ASN A 75 -2.67 6.15 -8.67
CA ASN A 75 -1.59 6.64 -7.79
C ASN A 75 -2.04 7.55 -6.62
N VAL A 76 -3.34 7.76 -6.43
CA VAL A 76 -3.90 8.56 -5.33
C VAL A 76 -4.74 7.69 -4.40
N SER A 77 -5.56 6.79 -4.97
CA SER A 77 -6.49 5.95 -4.23
C SER A 77 -6.56 4.53 -4.81
N TYR A 78 -7.00 3.59 -3.99
CA TYR A 78 -7.25 2.21 -4.39
C TYR A 78 -8.70 1.83 -4.09
N GLU A 79 -9.22 0.84 -4.81
CA GLU A 79 -10.54 0.26 -4.57
C GLU A 79 -10.50 -0.58 -3.28
N SER A 80 -11.21 -0.11 -2.25
CA SER A 80 -11.37 -0.85 -0.98
C SER A 80 -12.57 -1.78 -1.02
N VAL A 81 -13.62 -1.40 -1.75
CA VAL A 81 -14.81 -2.20 -2.00
C VAL A 81 -15.18 -2.10 -3.47
N ALA A 82 -15.27 -3.26 -4.14
CA ALA A 82 -15.70 -3.33 -5.53
C ALA A 82 -17.19 -2.93 -5.67
N PRO A 83 -17.59 -2.30 -6.79
CA PRO A 83 -18.98 -1.98 -7.05
C PRO A 83 -19.80 -3.26 -7.26
N THR A 84 -21.08 -3.16 -6.99
CA THR A 84 -22.06 -4.20 -7.31
C THR A 84 -23.16 -3.65 -8.21
N ALA A 85 -24.12 -4.49 -8.57
CA ALA A 85 -25.29 -4.03 -9.34
C ALA A 85 -26.11 -2.95 -8.58
N THR A 86 -26.00 -2.86 -7.25
CA THR A 86 -26.78 -1.99 -6.40
C THR A 86 -25.96 -1.11 -5.43
N SER A 87 -24.63 -1.15 -5.52
CA SER A 87 -23.75 -0.33 -4.69
C SER A 87 -22.60 0.26 -5.47
N ASN A 88 -22.16 1.45 -5.07
CA ASN A 88 -21.02 2.11 -5.67
C ASN A 88 -19.69 1.49 -5.21
N ARG A 89 -18.63 1.76 -5.96
CA ARG A 89 -17.24 1.50 -5.56
C ARG A 89 -16.85 2.41 -4.39
N GLU A 90 -16.09 1.87 -3.46
CA GLU A 90 -15.41 2.68 -2.44
C GLU A 90 -13.92 2.79 -2.74
N CYS A 91 -13.41 4.01 -2.65
CA CYS A 91 -12.00 4.31 -2.84
C CYS A 91 -11.41 4.87 -1.55
N LEU A 92 -10.26 4.34 -1.14
CA LEU A 92 -9.49 4.85 -0.01
C LEU A 92 -8.14 5.41 -0.51
N PRO A 93 -7.61 6.43 0.17
CA PRO A 93 -6.33 7.01 -0.21
C PRO A 93 -5.18 6.01 -0.05
N LEU A 94 -4.21 6.06 -0.96
CA LEU A 94 -2.99 5.27 -0.86
C LEU A 94 -2.14 5.74 0.31
N ARG A 95 -1.59 4.79 1.07
CA ARG A 95 -0.56 5.05 2.08
C ARG A 95 0.72 5.53 1.40
N VAL A 96 1.39 6.47 2.03
CA VAL A 96 2.74 6.92 1.66
C VAL A 96 3.69 6.50 2.78
N CYS A 97 4.74 5.74 2.43
CA CYS A 97 5.77 5.39 3.39
C CYS A 97 6.53 6.66 3.80
N THR A 98 6.81 6.79 5.08
CA THR A 98 7.60 7.90 5.64
C THR A 98 9.08 7.73 5.32
N ASN A 99 9.91 8.72 5.64
CA ASN A 99 11.37 8.62 5.52
C ASN A 99 12.02 7.64 6.53
N LEU A 100 11.25 7.12 7.48
CA LEU A 100 11.66 6.08 8.43
C LEU A 100 11.14 4.68 8.07
N GLU A 101 10.51 4.55 6.91
CA GLU A 101 9.91 3.31 6.43
C GLU A 101 10.39 2.99 5.01
N TYR A 102 10.31 1.72 4.65
CA TYR A 102 10.47 1.25 3.27
C TYR A 102 9.22 0.50 2.83
N GLU A 103 8.97 0.49 1.52
CA GLU A 103 7.84 -0.21 0.91
C GLU A 103 8.16 -1.70 0.82
N THR A 104 7.27 -2.53 1.38
CA THR A 104 7.34 -4.00 1.31
C THR A 104 6.42 -4.55 0.23
N GLU A 105 5.28 -3.89 0.01
CA GLU A 105 4.36 -4.19 -1.09
C GLU A 105 3.91 -2.91 -1.79
N ALA A 106 4.00 -2.90 -3.12
CA ALA A 106 3.57 -1.78 -3.93
C ALA A 106 2.03 -1.65 -3.94
N ALA A 107 1.56 -0.41 -3.98
CA ALA A 107 0.15 -0.15 -4.16
C ALA A 107 -0.36 -0.68 -5.51
N GLY A 108 -1.56 -1.28 -5.49
CA GLY A 108 -2.28 -1.76 -6.66
C GLY A 108 -3.63 -1.05 -6.83
N ARG A 109 -4.41 -1.51 -7.80
CA ARG A 109 -5.77 -0.97 -8.02
C ARG A 109 -6.73 -1.30 -6.88
N THR A 110 -6.55 -2.46 -6.24
CA THR A 110 -7.41 -3.02 -5.18
C THR A 110 -6.66 -3.27 -3.87
N GLN A 111 -5.41 -2.80 -3.78
CA GLN A 111 -4.53 -3.06 -2.65
C GLN A 111 -3.78 -1.78 -2.29
N ASN A 112 -3.70 -1.49 -0.99
CA ASN A 112 -2.91 -0.38 -0.49
C ASN A 112 -1.41 -0.76 -0.44
N ARG A 113 -0.55 0.24 -0.37
CA ARG A 113 0.87 0.08 -0.11
C ARG A 113 1.10 -0.43 1.30
N GLU A 114 2.04 -1.36 1.45
CA GLU A 114 2.55 -1.77 2.75
C GLU A 114 3.94 -1.18 3.01
N CYS A 115 4.15 -0.71 4.23
CA CYS A 115 5.40 -0.09 4.66
C CYS A 115 5.84 -0.71 5.98
N MET A 116 7.14 -0.94 6.12
CA MET A 116 7.78 -1.38 7.36
C MET A 116 8.83 -0.36 7.81
N ASN A 117 9.04 -0.27 9.12
CA ASN A 117 10.06 0.60 9.70
C ASN A 117 11.45 0.15 9.29
N LEU A 118 12.31 1.11 8.97
CA LEU A 118 13.73 0.88 8.75
C LEU A 118 14.42 0.40 10.03
N THR A 119 15.27 -0.60 9.89
CA THR A 119 16.20 -1.03 10.95
C THR A 119 17.12 0.13 11.33
N VAL A 120 17.43 0.25 12.60
CA VAL A 120 18.42 1.22 13.13
C VAL A 120 19.65 0.46 13.59
N CYS A 121 20.80 0.69 12.94
CA CYS A 121 22.07 0.10 13.37
C CYS A 121 22.54 0.76 14.67
N ASP A 122 22.98 -0.06 15.62
CA ASP A 122 23.64 0.44 16.83
C ASP A 122 25.10 0.80 16.50
N ASN A 123 25.36 2.09 16.27
CA ASN A 123 26.70 2.58 15.92
C ASN A 123 27.79 2.28 16.97
N SER A 124 27.46 1.77 18.15
CA SER A 124 28.45 1.34 19.14
C SER A 124 29.06 -0.01 18.80
N VAL A 125 28.28 -0.91 18.19
CA VAL A 125 28.63 -2.32 17.92
C VAL A 125 28.39 -2.75 16.47
N GLU A 126 27.76 -1.92 15.66
CA GLU A 126 27.39 -2.19 14.27
C GLU A 126 27.75 -1.04 13.32
N TYR A 127 27.83 -1.34 12.05
CA TYR A 127 27.87 -0.37 10.96
C TYR A 127 26.86 -0.74 9.87
N GLU A 128 26.42 0.25 9.09
CA GLU A 128 25.54 0.03 7.94
C GLU A 128 26.34 -0.48 6.75
N LEU A 129 26.25 -1.78 6.45
CA LEU A 129 26.90 -2.39 5.29
C LEU A 129 26.18 -2.03 3.98
N VAL A 130 24.85 -2.00 4.02
CA VAL A 130 24.02 -1.67 2.87
C VAL A 130 23.01 -0.61 3.29
N ALA A 131 23.03 0.52 2.62
CA ALA A 131 22.11 1.62 2.90
C ALA A 131 20.66 1.26 2.56
N ALA A 132 19.72 1.77 3.34
CA ALA A 132 18.30 1.66 3.08
C ALA A 132 17.92 2.41 1.78
N THR A 133 16.87 1.93 1.15
CA THR A 133 16.21 2.60 0.02
C THR A 133 14.71 2.69 0.30
N ALA A 134 13.96 3.35 -0.57
CA ALA A 134 12.50 3.39 -0.47
C ALA A 134 11.83 2.00 -0.59
N LEU A 135 12.54 0.99 -1.14
CA LEU A 135 12.03 -0.36 -1.41
C LEU A 135 12.78 -1.46 -0.66
N ARG A 136 13.73 -1.12 0.19
CA ARG A 136 14.54 -2.11 0.91
C ARG A 136 15.11 -1.52 2.19
N ASP A 137 15.09 -2.34 3.25
CA ASP A 137 15.73 -2.02 4.52
C ASP A 137 17.27 -2.00 4.40
N ARG A 138 17.91 -1.35 5.37
CA ARG A 138 19.37 -1.38 5.53
C ARG A 138 19.81 -2.72 6.09
N THR A 139 21.09 -3.02 5.88
CA THR A 139 21.73 -4.17 6.51
C THR A 139 22.79 -3.68 7.49
N CYS A 140 22.64 -4.02 8.76
CA CYS A 140 23.62 -3.78 9.81
C CYS A 140 24.51 -4.99 10.01
N VAL A 141 25.80 -4.76 10.23
CA VAL A 141 26.79 -5.81 10.49
C VAL A 141 27.62 -5.41 11.71
N ASN A 142 27.95 -6.39 12.54
CA ASN A 142 28.76 -6.18 13.73
C ASN A 142 30.14 -5.64 13.35
N LEU A 143 30.63 -4.68 14.13
CA LEU A 143 31.98 -4.15 14.03
C LEU A 143 33.01 -5.23 14.39
N THR A 144 34.12 -5.25 13.65
CA THR A 144 35.30 -5.99 14.04
C THR A 144 35.81 -5.50 15.39
N VAL A 145 36.24 -6.40 16.25
CA VAL A 145 36.83 -6.08 17.55
C VAL A 145 38.33 -6.37 17.47
N CYS A 146 39.17 -5.33 17.60
CA CYS A 146 40.61 -5.51 17.67
C CYS A 146 40.98 -6.17 19.02
N THR A 147 41.85 -7.19 18.96
CA THR A 147 42.28 -7.96 20.12
C THR A 147 43.21 -7.11 20.99
N VAL A 148 42.79 -6.85 22.22
CA VAL A 148 43.61 -6.08 23.19
C VAL A 148 45.02 -6.67 23.33
N ASP A 149 46.06 -5.81 23.39
CA ASP A 149 47.47 -6.13 23.47
C ASP A 149 48.12 -6.82 22.25
N ALA A 150 47.31 -7.33 21.32
CA ALA A 150 47.80 -7.97 20.08
C ALA A 150 47.52 -7.12 18.83
N GLU A 151 46.49 -6.30 18.84
CA GLU A 151 46.04 -5.49 17.68
C GLU A 151 45.67 -4.08 18.16
N TYR A 152 45.75 -3.12 17.22
CA TYR A 152 45.26 -1.76 17.39
C TYR A 152 44.38 -1.36 16.19
N GLU A 153 43.52 -0.39 16.37
CA GLU A 153 42.67 0.15 15.30
C GLU A 153 43.53 1.04 14.41
N LEU A 154 43.87 0.52 13.20
CA LEU A 154 44.61 1.24 12.17
C LEU A 154 43.71 2.26 11.45
N VAL A 155 42.50 1.86 11.16
CA VAL A 155 41.48 2.71 10.54
C VAL A 155 40.22 2.71 11.39
N ALA A 156 39.78 3.88 11.82
CA ALA A 156 38.60 4.04 12.65
C ALA A 156 37.32 3.69 11.88
N LYS A 157 36.37 3.08 12.57
CA LYS A 157 35.05 2.83 12.04
C LYS A 157 34.30 4.12 11.69
N THR A 158 33.36 4.00 10.78
CA THR A 158 32.34 5.03 10.52
C THR A 158 30.93 4.43 10.68
N ALA A 159 29.89 5.20 10.45
CA ALA A 159 28.52 4.69 10.42
C ALA A 159 28.29 3.68 9.28
N SER A 160 29.12 3.70 8.23
CA SER A 160 28.97 2.87 7.01
C SER A 160 30.20 2.03 6.65
N THR A 161 31.23 2.02 7.49
CA THR A 161 32.42 1.19 7.27
C THR A 161 32.88 0.60 8.59
N ASP A 162 33.38 -0.66 8.50
CA ASP A 162 34.03 -1.31 9.62
C ASP A 162 35.37 -0.68 9.94
N ARG A 163 35.91 -0.91 11.16
CA ARG A 163 37.28 -0.62 11.51
C ARG A 163 38.23 -1.61 10.85
N VAL A 164 39.47 -1.21 10.69
CA VAL A 164 40.55 -2.09 10.29
C VAL A 164 41.53 -2.22 11.45
N CYS A 165 41.78 -3.45 11.90
CA CYS A 165 42.77 -3.76 12.92
C CYS A 165 44.10 -4.14 12.26
N ASP A 166 45.21 -3.75 12.89
CA ASP A 166 46.56 -4.20 12.53
C ASP A 166 47.29 -4.74 13.76
N THR A 167 48.28 -5.60 13.54
CA THR A 167 49.02 -6.25 14.63
C THR A 167 49.94 -5.27 15.35
N THR A 168 49.95 -5.35 16.68
CA THR A 168 50.87 -4.57 17.51
C THR A 168 52.29 -5.10 17.35
N ARG A 169 53.24 -4.17 17.02
CA ARG A 169 54.67 -4.50 16.95
C ARG A 169 55.18 -5.02 18.29
N ILE A 170 56.07 -5.98 18.25
CA ILE A 170 56.82 -6.47 19.40
C ILE A 170 58.26 -5.92 19.28
N CYS A 171 58.76 -5.24 20.33
CA CYS A 171 60.17 -4.83 20.35
C CYS A 171 61.09 -6.05 20.35
N THR A 172 62.15 -5.98 19.55
CA THR A 172 63.19 -7.05 19.44
C THR A 172 64.08 -7.06 20.67
N SER A 173 64.96 -8.06 20.79
CA SER A 173 65.90 -8.17 21.90
C SER A 173 66.97 -7.04 21.95
N VAL A 174 67.07 -6.22 20.91
CA VAL A 174 67.96 -5.06 20.83
C VAL A 174 67.22 -3.73 20.87
N GLU A 175 65.92 -3.76 21.15
CA GLU A 175 65.04 -2.63 21.27
C GLU A 175 64.37 -2.61 22.65
N TYR A 176 63.98 -1.42 23.10
CA TYR A 176 63.13 -1.26 24.29
C TYR A 176 61.89 -0.45 23.92
N GLU A 177 60.78 -0.70 24.62
CA GLU A 177 59.52 -0.01 24.43
C GLU A 177 59.63 1.41 24.99
N THR A 178 59.27 2.40 24.18
CA THR A 178 59.21 3.79 24.59
C THR A 178 57.78 4.29 24.77
N VAL A 179 56.83 3.71 24.06
CA VAL A 179 55.41 4.01 24.19
C VAL A 179 54.62 2.70 24.13
N GLU A 180 53.80 2.45 25.16
CA GLU A 180 52.88 1.30 25.19
C GLU A 180 51.82 1.42 24.07
N PRO A 181 51.45 0.35 23.45
CA PRO A 181 50.36 0.32 22.48
C PRO A 181 49.03 0.64 23.17
N THR A 182 48.15 1.27 22.41
CA THR A 182 46.77 1.47 22.85
C THR A 182 45.81 0.79 21.85
N LEU A 183 44.51 0.88 22.10
CA LEU A 183 43.50 0.37 21.13
C LEU A 183 43.55 1.11 19.79
N THR A 184 44.19 2.28 19.71
CA THR A 184 44.22 3.14 18.51
C THR A 184 45.62 3.58 18.10
N SER A 185 46.67 3.06 18.75
CA SER A 185 48.05 3.37 18.42
C SER A 185 48.98 2.18 18.52
N GLN A 186 49.93 2.14 17.61
CA GLN A 186 51.01 1.15 17.59
C GLN A 186 51.98 1.35 18.79
N ARG A 187 52.70 0.29 19.16
CA ARG A 187 53.84 0.35 20.08
C ARG A 187 55.03 1.04 19.42
N ASP A 188 55.71 1.94 20.16
CA ASP A 188 56.96 2.50 19.75
C ASP A 188 58.14 1.80 20.43
N CYS A 189 59.16 1.49 19.64
CA CYS A 189 60.37 0.84 20.13
C CYS A 189 61.62 1.59 19.62
N GLU A 190 62.60 1.79 20.48
CA GLU A 190 63.90 2.40 20.18
C GLU A 190 65.07 1.43 20.40
N ASP A 191 66.15 1.60 19.65
CA ASP A 191 67.35 0.78 19.76
C ASP A 191 68.08 1.00 21.09
N CYS A 192 68.53 -0.07 21.69
CA CYS A 192 69.41 0.00 22.85
C CYS A 192 70.82 0.45 22.40
N HIS A 193 71.36 1.55 22.99
CA HIS A 193 72.69 2.02 22.69
C HIS A 193 73.83 1.07 23.22
N THR A 194 73.45 0.20 24.14
CA THR A 194 74.28 -0.90 24.60
C THR A 194 73.50 -2.11 25.04
N THR A 195 73.40 -3.01 25.50
CA THR A 195 72.45 -4.09 25.82
C THR A 195 71.25 -3.59 26.66
N CYS A 196 69.99 -3.86 26.16
CA CYS A 196 68.82 -3.71 27.01
C CYS A 196 68.86 -4.71 28.18
N LYS A 197 68.84 -4.20 29.40
CA LYS A 197 68.79 -5.05 30.63
C LYS A 197 67.37 -5.11 31.16
#